data_23febe95cbea651ef94ce237b98c2147
#
_entry.id   23febe95cbea651ef94ce237b98c2147
#
_cell.length_a   1.000
_cell.length_b   1.000
_cell.length_c   1.000
_cell.angle_alpha   90.00
_cell.angle_beta   90.00
_cell.angle_gamma   90.00
#
_symmetry.space_group_name_H-M   'P 1'
#
loop_
_entity.id
_entity.type
_entity.pdbx_description
1 polymer ?
#
loop_
_entity_poly.entity_id
_entity_poly.type
_entity_poly.pdbx_seq_one_letter_code
_entity_poly.pdbx_strand_id
1 'polypeptide(L)'
;NESELDEAFSTIDYDKMGADAYEKAQEKIWEDWDARSNAYYDALKALRSKGTSYPAAFLHFTQETGTLLSAEENTVLSPANLYLAFAMLSETTDGDSRAQLLSLLGLENTDASRAAGNYVWRNLYGETSTGKTLLGSSVWLNENVPYNEETLQVLAEQYLASTFSAPMGDEKTDKAIGEWINENTGNLLQDAAGEIQTKPETVMLLLTTLYFKDQWRDEFWENATKEDTFTAANGAQQTVDFMHLTQDRAAYCRGENYTVAELRFQGGQAMRFLLPDEGTSLKSFLADGSAVG
;
A
#
# COMPACT_ATOMS: atom_id res chain seq x y z
N ASN A 1 14.22 -8.03 9.93
CA ASN A 1 14.77 -7.25 8.82
C ASN A 1 16.22 -7.66 8.61
N GLU A 2 16.67 -7.94 7.36
CA GLU A 2 18.05 -8.36 7.06
C GLU A 2 19.08 -7.36 7.62
N SER A 3 18.79 -6.07 7.60
CA SER A 3 19.68 -5.04 8.16
C SER A 3 19.89 -5.16 9.68
N GLU A 4 18.91 -5.63 10.43
CA GLU A 4 19.05 -5.90 11.87
C GLU A 4 19.91 -7.13 12.14
N LEU A 5 19.82 -8.11 11.26
CA LEU A 5 20.66 -9.31 11.32
C LEU A 5 22.12 -8.94 11.01
N ASP A 6 22.37 -8.16 9.96
CA ASP A 6 23.69 -7.65 9.60
C ASP A 6 24.28 -6.78 10.73
N GLU A 7 23.46 -5.92 11.36
CA GLU A 7 23.87 -5.12 12.50
C GLU A 7 24.24 -6.01 13.70
N ALA A 8 23.43 -7.04 13.99
CA ALA A 8 23.74 -7.99 15.06
C ALA A 8 25.07 -8.73 14.80
N PHE A 9 25.30 -9.20 13.57
CA PHE A 9 26.57 -9.83 13.21
C PHE A 9 27.76 -8.87 13.27
N SER A 10 27.56 -7.58 13.00
CA SER A 10 28.61 -6.56 13.10
C SER A 10 29.13 -6.34 14.53
N THR A 11 28.34 -6.78 15.54
CA THR A 11 28.73 -6.66 16.96
C THR A 11 29.73 -7.71 17.43
N ILE A 12 29.93 -8.80 16.67
CA ILE A 12 30.82 -9.89 17.03
C ILE A 12 32.11 -9.83 16.19
N ASP A 13 33.24 -10.05 16.85
CA ASP A 13 34.55 -9.90 16.25
C ASP A 13 35.41 -11.14 16.58
N TYR A 14 35.71 -11.93 15.55
CA TYR A 14 36.46 -13.18 15.67
C TYR A 14 37.82 -13.00 16.32
N ASP A 15 38.55 -11.94 15.94
CA ASP A 15 39.90 -11.70 16.42
C ASP A 15 39.95 -11.34 17.92
N LYS A 16 38.86 -10.73 18.40
CA LYS A 16 38.73 -10.37 19.84
C LYS A 16 38.19 -11.48 20.72
N MET A 17 37.29 -12.33 20.15
CA MET A 17 36.56 -13.32 20.92
C MET A 17 37.20 -14.72 20.92
N GLY A 18 37.92 -15.07 19.86
CA GLY A 18 38.39 -16.42 19.61
C GLY A 18 37.29 -17.32 19.03
N ALA A 19 37.68 -18.46 18.43
CA ALA A 19 36.81 -19.31 17.63
C ALA A 19 35.55 -19.80 18.36
N ASP A 20 35.71 -20.42 19.53
CA ASP A 20 34.61 -21.01 20.29
C ASP A 20 33.59 -19.97 20.78
N ALA A 21 34.05 -18.76 21.15
CA ALA A 21 33.17 -17.70 21.63
C ALA A 21 32.44 -17.03 20.45
N TYR A 22 33.11 -16.91 19.30
CA TYR A 22 32.52 -16.37 18.07
C TYR A 22 31.42 -17.30 17.56
N GLU A 23 31.67 -18.62 17.48
CA GLU A 23 30.69 -19.62 17.04
C GLU A 23 29.42 -19.59 17.92
N LYS A 24 29.59 -19.55 19.25
CA LYS A 24 28.46 -19.44 20.19
C LYS A 24 27.70 -18.11 20.06
N ALA A 25 28.40 -17.03 19.77
CA ALA A 25 27.75 -15.71 19.55
C ALA A 25 26.94 -15.70 18.25
N GLN A 26 27.44 -16.30 17.19
CA GLN A 26 26.70 -16.48 15.95
C GLN A 26 25.46 -17.36 16.15
N GLU A 27 25.62 -18.53 16.82
CA GLU A 27 24.50 -19.43 17.11
C GLU A 27 23.40 -18.71 17.88
N LYS A 28 23.76 -17.91 18.88
CA LYS A 28 22.80 -17.11 19.64
C LYS A 28 22.11 -16.04 18.80
N ILE A 29 22.79 -15.36 17.89
CA ILE A 29 22.19 -14.38 16.98
C ILE A 29 21.15 -15.08 16.09
N TRP A 30 21.46 -16.26 15.56
CA TRP A 30 20.52 -17.04 14.75
C TRP A 30 19.33 -17.54 15.57
N GLU A 31 19.54 -18.05 16.79
CA GLU A 31 18.46 -18.49 17.68
C GLU A 31 17.51 -17.34 18.02
N ASP A 32 18.04 -16.16 18.36
CA ASP A 32 17.25 -14.97 18.67
C ASP A 32 16.49 -14.45 17.43
N TRP A 33 17.10 -14.56 16.26
CA TRP A 33 16.47 -14.21 14.98
C TRP A 33 15.32 -15.17 14.65
N ASP A 34 15.56 -16.47 14.71
CA ASP A 34 14.55 -17.49 14.44
C ASP A 34 13.38 -17.40 15.41
N ALA A 35 13.64 -17.17 16.70
CA ALA A 35 12.60 -16.98 17.70
C ALA A 35 11.71 -15.77 17.40
N ARG A 36 12.31 -14.61 17.02
CA ARG A 36 11.56 -13.41 16.64
C ARG A 36 10.80 -13.60 15.33
N SER A 37 11.42 -14.24 14.34
CA SER A 37 10.81 -14.56 13.05
C SER A 37 9.60 -15.49 13.25
N ASN A 38 9.75 -16.55 14.01
CA ASN A 38 8.67 -17.49 14.31
C ASN A 38 7.53 -16.82 15.09
N ALA A 39 7.84 -16.00 16.10
CA ALA A 39 6.83 -15.23 16.84
C ALA A 39 6.05 -14.26 15.92
N TYR A 40 6.74 -13.62 14.98
CA TYR A 40 6.12 -12.75 13.98
C TYR A 40 5.18 -13.56 13.05
N TYR A 41 5.63 -14.71 12.51
CA TYR A 41 4.79 -15.53 11.65
C TYR A 41 3.61 -16.16 12.39
N ASP A 42 3.78 -16.55 13.65
CA ASP A 42 2.69 -17.06 14.49
C ASP A 42 1.66 -15.96 14.80
N ALA A 43 2.12 -14.73 15.06
CA ALA A 43 1.23 -13.58 15.22
C ALA A 43 0.47 -13.26 13.92
N LEU A 44 1.13 -13.30 12.76
CA LEU A 44 0.48 -13.16 11.45
C LEU A 44 -0.54 -14.25 11.20
N LYS A 45 -0.21 -15.49 11.51
CA LYS A 45 -1.12 -16.64 11.36
C LYS A 45 -2.33 -16.52 12.29
N ALA A 46 -2.13 -16.09 13.53
CA ALA A 46 -3.21 -15.83 14.48
C ALA A 46 -4.11 -14.67 14.02
N LEU A 47 -3.56 -13.62 13.43
CA LEU A 47 -4.32 -12.51 12.84
C LEU A 47 -5.11 -12.96 11.60
N ARG A 48 -4.51 -13.76 10.72
CA ARG A 48 -5.18 -14.34 9.54
C ARG A 48 -6.32 -15.29 9.94
N SER A 49 -6.17 -16.04 11.04
CA SER A 49 -7.20 -16.97 11.52
C SER A 49 -8.40 -16.28 12.18
N LYS A 50 -8.21 -15.05 12.70
CA LYS A 50 -9.28 -14.27 13.33
C LYS A 50 -10.14 -13.45 12.35
N GLY A 51 -9.73 -13.32 11.10
CA GLY A 51 -10.24 -12.33 10.17
C GLY A 51 -10.89 -12.88 8.90
N THR A 52 -11.84 -13.79 9.01
CA THR A 52 -12.62 -14.23 7.82
C THR A 52 -13.56 -13.16 7.27
N SER A 53 -13.92 -12.14 8.04
CA SER A 53 -14.81 -11.04 7.62
C SER A 53 -14.07 -9.83 7.04
N TYR A 54 -12.85 -9.53 7.50
CA TYR A 54 -12.12 -8.34 7.04
C TYR A 54 -11.67 -8.40 5.57
N PRO A 55 -11.19 -9.54 5.03
CA PRO A 55 -10.93 -9.64 3.59
C PRO A 55 -12.16 -9.37 2.74
N ALA A 56 -13.33 -9.81 3.17
CA ALA A 56 -14.60 -9.59 2.45
C ALA A 56 -15.01 -8.11 2.48
N ALA A 57 -14.90 -7.43 3.62
CA ALA A 57 -15.17 -6.01 3.74
C ALA A 57 -14.23 -5.17 2.87
N PHE A 58 -12.93 -5.46 2.89
CA PHE A 58 -11.96 -4.78 2.06
C PHE A 58 -12.18 -5.05 0.57
N LEU A 59 -12.51 -6.29 0.19
CA LEU A 59 -12.84 -6.64 -1.18
C LEU A 59 -14.08 -5.89 -1.67
N HIS A 60 -15.14 -5.86 -0.88
CA HIS A 60 -16.35 -5.09 -1.19
C HIS A 60 -16.04 -3.60 -1.36
N PHE A 61 -15.28 -3.01 -0.45
CA PHE A 61 -14.82 -1.62 -0.57
C PHE A 61 -14.02 -1.39 -1.86
N THR A 62 -13.14 -2.34 -2.23
CA THR A 62 -12.36 -2.26 -3.47
C THR A 62 -13.26 -2.28 -4.71
N GLN A 63 -14.30 -3.12 -4.71
CA GLN A 63 -15.28 -3.21 -5.81
C GLN A 63 -16.06 -1.89 -5.95
N GLU A 64 -16.59 -1.35 -4.84
CA GLU A 64 -17.32 -0.09 -4.83
C GLU A 64 -16.44 1.08 -5.28
N THR A 65 -15.21 1.18 -4.80
CA THR A 65 -14.28 2.25 -5.19
C THR A 65 -13.75 2.09 -6.60
N GLY A 66 -13.68 0.86 -7.14
CA GLY A 66 -13.34 0.60 -8.54
C GLY A 66 -14.29 1.29 -9.53
N THR A 67 -15.55 1.48 -9.15
CA THR A 67 -16.55 2.20 -9.96
C THR A 67 -16.24 3.70 -10.11
N LEU A 68 -15.36 4.26 -9.25
CA LEU A 68 -14.93 5.64 -9.29
C LEU A 68 -13.83 5.88 -10.35
N LEU A 69 -13.26 4.83 -10.93
CA LEU A 69 -12.27 4.95 -11.99
C LEU A 69 -12.90 5.62 -13.22
N SER A 70 -12.20 6.60 -13.77
CA SER A 70 -12.64 7.25 -15.01
C SER A 70 -12.41 6.34 -16.20
N ALA A 71 -13.41 6.24 -17.07
CA ALA A 71 -13.29 5.57 -18.36
C ALA A 71 -12.75 6.49 -19.47
N GLU A 72 -12.60 7.78 -19.19
CA GLU A 72 -12.24 8.82 -20.17
C GLU A 72 -10.79 9.28 -20.06
N GLU A 73 -10.17 9.04 -18.88
CA GLU A 73 -8.80 9.48 -18.57
C GLU A 73 -8.02 8.34 -17.90
N ASN A 74 -6.69 8.41 -17.98
CA ASN A 74 -5.83 7.55 -17.21
C ASN A 74 -5.97 7.88 -15.71
N THR A 75 -6.49 6.94 -14.96
CA THR A 75 -6.76 7.11 -13.54
C THR A 75 -6.01 6.07 -12.73
N VAL A 76 -5.39 6.49 -11.65
CA VAL A 76 -4.77 5.62 -10.65
C VAL A 76 -5.51 5.77 -9.33
N LEU A 77 -5.93 4.66 -8.75
CA LEU A 77 -6.63 4.59 -7.48
C LEU A 77 -5.97 3.52 -6.60
N SER A 78 -5.78 3.84 -5.33
CA SER A 78 -5.36 2.86 -4.32
C SER A 78 -6.49 2.63 -3.31
N PRO A 79 -7.30 1.57 -3.47
CA PRO A 79 -8.35 1.24 -2.49
C PRO A 79 -7.79 1.03 -1.09
N ALA A 80 -6.57 0.50 -0.98
CA ALA A 80 -5.92 0.28 0.32
C ALA A 80 -5.64 1.61 1.05
N ASN A 81 -5.15 2.63 0.35
CA ASN A 81 -4.93 3.95 0.94
C ASN A 81 -6.24 4.60 1.39
N LEU A 82 -7.27 4.55 0.53
CA LEU A 82 -8.58 5.08 0.89
C LEU A 82 -9.19 4.35 2.10
N TYR A 83 -9.08 3.01 2.14
CA TYR A 83 -9.57 2.21 3.25
C TYR A 83 -8.90 2.59 4.56
N LEU A 84 -7.57 2.68 4.57
CA LEU A 84 -6.79 3.08 5.74
C LEU A 84 -7.08 4.52 6.16
N ALA A 85 -7.21 5.46 5.21
CA ALA A 85 -7.54 6.85 5.50
C ALA A 85 -8.93 6.97 6.16
N PHE A 86 -9.95 6.29 5.63
CA PHE A 86 -11.29 6.30 6.20
C PHE A 86 -11.36 5.56 7.54
N ALA A 87 -10.59 4.49 7.71
CA ALA A 87 -10.48 3.80 8.99
C ALA A 87 -9.87 4.72 10.07
N MET A 88 -8.78 5.44 9.76
CA MET A 88 -8.22 6.45 10.66
C MET A 88 -9.20 7.61 10.91
N LEU A 89 -9.90 8.07 9.87
CA LEU A 89 -10.90 9.14 10.00
C LEU A 89 -12.05 8.73 10.93
N SER A 90 -12.44 7.45 10.95
CA SER A 90 -13.49 6.94 11.85
C SER A 90 -13.11 7.05 13.33
N GLU A 91 -11.81 7.05 13.67
CA GLU A 91 -11.31 7.25 15.03
C GLU A 91 -11.38 8.72 15.47
N THR A 92 -11.32 9.65 14.53
CA THR A 92 -11.33 11.10 14.77
C THR A 92 -12.72 11.73 14.71
N THR A 93 -13.73 10.94 14.39
CA THR A 93 -15.15 11.37 14.27
C THR A 93 -16.02 10.73 15.35
N ASP A 94 -17.24 11.20 15.49
CA ASP A 94 -18.24 10.61 16.40
C ASP A 94 -19.65 10.68 15.79
N GLY A 95 -20.62 10.02 16.45
CA GLY A 95 -22.03 10.03 16.05
C GLY A 95 -22.28 9.53 14.63
N ASP A 96 -23.10 10.26 13.90
CA ASP A 96 -23.53 9.90 12.53
C ASP A 96 -22.37 9.85 11.53
N SER A 97 -21.39 10.73 11.67
CA SER A 97 -20.21 10.74 10.77
C SER A 97 -19.39 9.47 10.92
N ARG A 98 -19.15 9.03 12.13
CA ARG A 98 -18.48 7.74 12.40
C ARG A 98 -19.29 6.57 11.85
N ALA A 99 -20.60 6.57 12.08
CA ALA A 99 -21.49 5.51 11.60
C ALA A 99 -21.46 5.41 10.06
N GLN A 100 -21.45 6.53 9.35
CA GLN A 100 -21.35 6.57 7.88
C GLN A 100 -20.01 6.01 7.39
N LEU A 101 -18.91 6.39 8.03
CA LEU A 101 -17.58 5.87 7.68
C LEU A 101 -17.46 4.36 7.91
N LEU A 102 -17.93 3.87 9.05
CA LEU A 102 -17.94 2.44 9.34
C LEU A 102 -18.81 1.67 8.35
N SER A 103 -19.98 2.21 8.00
CA SER A 103 -20.86 1.62 6.98
C SER A 103 -20.17 1.56 5.60
N LEU A 104 -19.48 2.64 5.19
CA LEU A 104 -18.69 2.67 3.95
C LEU A 104 -17.60 1.60 3.93
N LEU A 105 -16.95 1.38 5.07
CA LEU A 105 -15.90 0.36 5.22
C LEU A 105 -16.46 -1.08 5.37
N GLY A 106 -17.79 -1.24 5.47
CA GLY A 106 -18.42 -2.54 5.70
C GLY A 106 -18.17 -3.08 7.11
N LEU A 107 -18.06 -2.20 8.12
CA LEU A 107 -17.65 -2.52 9.49
C LEU A 107 -18.72 -2.10 10.51
N GLU A 108 -18.83 -2.84 11.62
CA GLU A 108 -19.84 -2.62 12.63
C GLU A 108 -19.45 -1.58 13.70
N ASN A 109 -18.16 -1.47 13.99
CA ASN A 109 -17.62 -0.61 15.05
C ASN A 109 -16.15 -0.29 14.85
N THR A 110 -15.60 0.58 15.71
CA THR A 110 -14.19 1.00 15.65
C THR A 110 -13.20 -0.13 15.95
N ASP A 111 -13.55 -1.11 16.79
CA ASP A 111 -12.66 -2.25 17.04
C ASP A 111 -12.52 -3.13 15.79
N ALA A 112 -13.62 -3.32 15.04
CA ALA A 112 -13.56 -3.95 13.73
C ALA A 112 -12.75 -3.12 12.73
N SER A 113 -12.84 -1.78 12.77
CA SER A 113 -12.05 -0.87 11.92
C SER A 113 -10.55 -0.98 12.21
N ARG A 114 -10.15 -0.99 13.49
CA ARG A 114 -8.76 -1.20 13.91
C ARG A 114 -8.21 -2.53 13.44
N ALA A 115 -8.97 -3.60 13.64
CA ALA A 115 -8.56 -4.94 13.23
C ALA A 115 -8.46 -5.06 11.70
N ALA A 116 -9.38 -4.45 10.95
CA ALA A 116 -9.37 -4.44 9.49
C ALA A 116 -8.21 -3.59 8.94
N GLY A 117 -7.98 -2.38 9.47
CA GLY A 117 -6.86 -1.52 9.08
C GLY A 117 -5.52 -2.18 9.35
N ASN A 118 -5.35 -2.80 10.51
CA ASN A 118 -4.16 -3.56 10.86
C ASN A 118 -3.96 -4.78 9.94
N TYR A 119 -5.05 -5.47 9.58
CA TYR A 119 -5.02 -6.57 8.61
C TYR A 119 -4.54 -6.09 7.24
N VAL A 120 -5.12 -5.01 6.69
CA VAL A 120 -4.73 -4.45 5.39
C VAL A 120 -3.25 -4.05 5.40
N TRP A 121 -2.82 -3.33 6.44
CA TRP A 121 -1.45 -2.86 6.57
C TRP A 121 -0.46 -4.03 6.59
N ARG A 122 -0.67 -5.03 7.46
CA ARG A 122 0.24 -6.17 7.62
C ARG A 122 0.28 -7.13 6.43
N ASN A 123 -0.77 -7.17 5.62
CA ASN A 123 -0.78 -8.02 4.43
C ASN A 123 -0.16 -7.34 3.21
N LEU A 124 -0.12 -6.01 3.20
CA LEU A 124 0.46 -5.26 2.08
C LEU A 124 1.91 -4.84 2.35
N TYR A 125 2.23 -4.42 3.59
CA TYR A 125 3.59 -3.99 3.91
C TYR A 125 4.57 -5.17 3.86
N GLY A 126 5.67 -4.96 3.15
CA GLY A 126 6.74 -5.96 3.08
C GLY A 126 7.90 -5.51 2.21
N GLU A 127 9.07 -6.01 2.54
CA GLU A 127 10.29 -5.87 1.75
C GLU A 127 10.86 -7.26 1.46
N THR A 128 11.38 -7.41 0.26
CA THR A 128 12.07 -8.60 -0.21
C THR A 128 13.39 -8.17 -0.85
N SER A 129 14.25 -9.11 -1.22
CA SER A 129 15.49 -8.81 -1.94
C SER A 129 15.25 -8.18 -3.33
N THR A 130 14.07 -8.36 -3.91
CA THR A 130 13.74 -7.92 -5.28
C THR A 130 12.78 -6.75 -5.33
N GLY A 131 12.01 -6.52 -4.25
CA GLY A 131 11.00 -5.50 -4.26
C GLY A 131 10.49 -5.12 -2.88
N LYS A 132 9.65 -4.09 -2.84
CA LYS A 132 9.04 -3.62 -1.61
C LYS A 132 7.68 -3.00 -1.83
N THR A 133 6.82 -3.17 -0.84
CA THR A 133 5.56 -2.46 -0.70
C THR A 133 5.60 -1.71 0.62
N LEU A 134 5.68 -0.39 0.57
CA LEU A 134 5.72 0.47 1.74
C LEU A 134 4.38 1.18 1.88
N LEU A 135 3.82 1.16 3.08
CA LEU A 135 2.67 1.97 3.45
C LEU A 135 3.11 2.98 4.49
N GLY A 136 2.73 4.23 4.28
CA GLY A 136 2.90 5.30 5.24
C GLY A 136 1.54 5.84 5.67
N SER A 137 1.40 6.14 6.96
CA SER A 137 0.24 6.85 7.52
C SER A 137 0.74 7.99 8.39
N SER A 138 0.14 9.17 8.26
CA SER A 138 0.47 10.30 9.13
C SER A 138 -0.72 11.17 9.43
N VAL A 139 -0.63 11.84 10.59
CA VAL A 139 -1.59 12.83 11.08
C VAL A 139 -0.84 14.12 11.35
N TRP A 140 -1.24 15.18 10.68
CA TRP A 140 -0.71 16.52 10.85
C TRP A 140 -1.76 17.37 11.54
N LEU A 141 -1.45 17.86 12.73
CA LEU A 141 -2.36 18.61 13.59
C LEU A 141 -2.01 20.09 13.57
N ASN A 142 -3.03 20.94 13.52
CA ASN A 142 -2.83 22.37 13.78
C ASN A 142 -2.48 22.58 15.26
N GLU A 143 -1.31 23.16 15.53
CA GLU A 143 -0.82 23.41 16.90
C GLU A 143 -1.76 24.29 17.74
N ASN A 144 -2.64 25.06 17.09
CA ASN A 144 -3.59 25.95 17.74
C ASN A 144 -4.94 25.28 18.05
N VAL A 145 -5.11 24.01 17.73
CA VAL A 145 -6.36 23.25 17.96
C VAL A 145 -6.11 22.16 18.98
N PRO A 146 -6.93 22.06 20.04
CA PRO A 146 -6.79 20.99 21.01
C PRO A 146 -7.17 19.64 20.37
N TYR A 147 -6.47 18.59 20.75
CA TYR A 147 -6.69 17.23 20.28
C TYR A 147 -6.83 16.25 21.44
N ASN A 148 -7.38 15.08 21.15
CA ASN A 148 -7.50 14.00 22.12
C ASN A 148 -6.28 13.07 22.02
N GLU A 149 -5.47 13.02 23.09
CA GLU A 149 -4.25 12.19 23.15
C GLU A 149 -4.56 10.69 23.02
N GLU A 150 -5.68 10.21 23.57
CA GLU A 150 -6.10 8.81 23.45
C GLU A 150 -6.37 8.42 22.00
N THR A 151 -7.03 9.31 21.24
CA THR A 151 -7.23 9.10 19.79
C THR A 151 -5.91 9.03 19.03
N LEU A 152 -4.96 9.91 19.35
CA LEU A 152 -3.63 9.87 18.71
C LEU A 152 -2.85 8.60 19.05
N GLN A 153 -2.95 8.13 20.29
CA GLN A 153 -2.37 6.84 20.68
C GLN A 153 -2.98 5.69 19.87
N VAL A 154 -4.29 5.66 19.70
CA VAL A 154 -4.96 4.66 18.86
C VAL A 154 -4.47 4.73 17.42
N LEU A 155 -4.34 5.93 16.83
CA LEU A 155 -3.85 6.08 15.47
C LEU A 155 -2.39 5.59 15.32
N ALA A 156 -1.54 5.87 16.30
CA ALA A 156 -0.16 5.41 16.30
C ALA A 156 -0.05 3.89 16.48
N GLU A 157 -0.78 3.30 17.42
CA GLU A 157 -0.67 1.88 17.77
C GLU A 157 -1.40 0.95 16.79
N GLN A 158 -2.57 1.38 16.29
CA GLN A 158 -3.43 0.51 15.48
C GLN A 158 -3.23 0.72 13.98
N TYR A 159 -2.87 1.94 13.56
CA TYR A 159 -2.70 2.30 12.14
C TYR A 159 -1.26 2.68 11.80
N LEU A 160 -0.33 2.61 12.77
CA LEU A 160 1.09 2.95 12.62
C LEU A 160 1.30 4.37 12.06
N ALA A 161 0.40 5.28 12.43
CA ALA A 161 0.43 6.64 11.95
C ALA A 161 1.45 7.49 12.72
N SER A 162 2.32 8.18 11.99
CA SER A 162 3.18 9.22 12.55
C SER A 162 2.37 10.47 12.85
N THR A 163 2.56 11.09 14.00
CA THR A 163 1.82 12.30 14.40
C THR A 163 2.74 13.50 14.44
N PHE A 164 2.33 14.58 13.80
CA PHE A 164 3.03 15.86 13.75
C PHE A 164 2.10 16.98 14.21
N SER A 165 2.64 17.96 14.91
CA SER A 165 1.94 19.19 15.30
C SER A 165 2.70 20.39 14.72
N ALA A 166 2.02 21.24 13.96
CA ALA A 166 2.66 22.33 13.23
C ALA A 166 1.68 23.50 12.96
N PRO A 167 2.19 24.72 12.72
CA PRO A 167 1.37 25.85 12.29
C PRO A 167 0.85 25.60 10.86
N MET A 168 -0.44 25.39 10.71
CA MET A 168 -1.06 25.22 9.40
C MET A 168 -1.11 26.54 8.63
N GLY A 169 -0.92 26.47 7.30
CA GLY A 169 -0.77 27.63 6.42
C GLY A 169 0.63 28.24 6.39
N ASP A 170 1.61 27.59 7.04
CA ASP A 170 3.02 27.98 6.99
C ASP A 170 3.74 27.17 5.89
N GLU A 171 4.51 27.86 5.06
CA GLU A 171 5.28 27.24 3.94
C GLU A 171 6.24 26.13 4.43
N LYS A 172 6.77 26.26 5.66
CA LYS A 172 7.64 25.21 6.22
C LYS A 172 6.87 23.95 6.57
N THR A 173 5.63 24.09 7.03
CA THR A 173 4.74 22.97 7.30
C THR A 173 4.38 22.26 5.99
N ASP A 174 4.00 23.03 4.96
CA ASP A 174 3.66 22.48 3.65
C ASP A 174 4.86 21.74 3.04
N LYS A 175 6.05 22.32 3.14
CA LYS A 175 7.29 21.67 2.71
C LYS A 175 7.58 20.37 3.48
N ALA A 176 7.43 20.37 4.80
CA ALA A 176 7.64 19.18 5.63
C ALA A 176 6.63 18.06 5.26
N ILE A 177 5.38 18.39 4.98
CA ILE A 177 4.38 17.46 4.47
C ILE A 177 4.83 16.88 3.11
N GLY A 178 5.29 17.72 2.20
CA GLY A 178 5.81 17.29 0.89
C GLY A 178 7.03 16.39 1.01
N GLU A 179 7.98 16.71 1.91
CA GLU A 179 9.14 15.88 2.20
C GLU A 179 8.73 14.51 2.74
N TRP A 180 7.77 14.46 3.69
CA TRP A 180 7.23 13.20 4.23
C TRP A 180 6.61 12.33 3.13
N ILE A 181 5.83 12.92 2.22
CA ILE A 181 5.24 12.18 1.08
C ILE A 181 6.34 11.61 0.19
N ASN A 182 7.34 12.42 -0.16
CA ASN A 182 8.44 11.99 -1.02
C ASN A 182 9.24 10.84 -0.40
N GLU A 183 9.57 10.91 0.88
CA GLU A 183 10.26 9.84 1.60
C GLU A 183 9.47 8.53 1.59
N ASN A 184 8.14 8.60 1.75
CA ASN A 184 7.27 7.43 1.80
C ASN A 184 6.83 6.92 0.42
N THR A 185 7.20 7.60 -0.67
CA THR A 185 6.85 7.22 -2.06
C THR A 185 8.07 7.03 -2.95
N GLY A 186 9.26 6.88 -2.36
CA GLY A 186 10.49 6.69 -3.12
C GLY A 186 10.82 7.86 -4.06
N ASN A 187 10.41 9.07 -3.69
CA ASN A 187 10.56 10.31 -4.46
C ASN A 187 9.84 10.32 -5.83
N LEU A 188 8.81 9.51 -6.01
CA LEU A 188 8.05 9.46 -7.27
C LEU A 188 6.98 10.56 -7.38
N LEU A 189 6.61 11.21 -6.27
CA LEU A 189 5.54 12.21 -6.23
C LEU A 189 6.06 13.63 -5.96
N GLN A 190 7.28 13.96 -6.37
CA GLN A 190 7.92 15.25 -6.07
C GLN A 190 7.09 16.46 -6.50
N ASP A 191 6.54 16.44 -7.70
CA ASP A 191 5.74 17.54 -8.24
C ASP A 191 4.44 17.69 -7.45
N ALA A 192 3.68 16.61 -7.27
CA ALA A 192 2.42 16.63 -6.53
C ALA A 192 2.61 16.97 -5.03
N ALA A 193 3.69 16.50 -4.42
CA ALA A 193 4.03 16.82 -3.05
C ALA A 193 4.39 18.31 -2.86
N GLY A 194 4.97 18.94 -3.88
CA GLY A 194 5.31 20.36 -3.88
C GLY A 194 4.10 21.30 -4.04
N GLU A 195 2.95 20.78 -4.47
CA GLU A 195 1.71 21.55 -4.65
C GLU A 195 0.82 21.61 -3.41
N ILE A 196 1.20 20.89 -2.34
CA ILE A 196 0.43 20.86 -1.10
C ILE A 196 0.48 22.22 -0.43
N GLN A 197 -0.71 22.76 -0.15
CA GLN A 197 -0.89 24.01 0.59
C GLN A 197 -1.97 23.83 1.65
N THR A 198 -1.57 23.92 2.91
CA THR A 198 -2.50 23.98 4.03
C THR A 198 -3.01 25.41 4.23
N LYS A 199 -4.07 25.56 4.99
CA LYS A 199 -4.62 26.87 5.35
C LYS A 199 -4.58 27.03 6.89
N PRO A 200 -4.51 28.26 7.42
CA PRO A 200 -4.54 28.49 8.86
C PRO A 200 -5.73 27.82 9.57
N GLU A 201 -6.86 27.68 8.86
CA GLU A 201 -8.08 27.04 9.33
C GLU A 201 -8.05 25.51 9.24
N THR A 202 -7.05 24.91 8.59
CA THR A 202 -6.89 23.46 8.55
C THR A 202 -6.72 22.93 9.96
N VAL A 203 -7.66 22.14 10.42
CA VAL A 203 -7.64 21.54 11.76
C VAL A 203 -6.67 20.35 11.82
N MET A 204 -6.78 19.49 10.82
CA MET A 204 -6.03 18.25 10.73
C MET A 204 -5.89 17.81 9.27
N LEU A 205 -4.78 17.18 8.94
CA LEU A 205 -4.56 16.50 7.67
C LEU A 205 -4.18 15.04 7.95
N LEU A 206 -4.94 14.11 7.38
CA LEU A 206 -4.64 12.67 7.37
C LEU A 206 -4.03 12.31 6.02
N LEU A 207 -2.86 11.68 6.04
CA LEU A 207 -2.18 11.24 4.83
C LEU A 207 -1.91 9.75 4.88
N THR A 208 -2.13 9.11 3.75
CA THR A 208 -1.73 7.71 3.51
C THR A 208 -0.97 7.62 2.21
N THR A 209 0.10 6.87 2.20
CA THR A 209 0.91 6.60 1.02
C THR A 209 1.05 5.10 0.81
N LEU A 210 1.18 4.70 -0.45
CA LEU A 210 1.57 3.35 -0.85
C LEU A 210 2.62 3.44 -1.94
N TYR A 211 3.75 2.85 -1.70
CA TYR A 211 4.82 2.70 -2.67
C TYR A 211 5.01 1.21 -2.97
N PHE A 212 4.94 0.85 -4.25
CA PHE A 212 5.18 -0.51 -4.72
C PHE A 212 6.30 -0.49 -5.75
N LYS A 213 7.27 -1.39 -5.56
CA LYS A 213 8.34 -1.67 -6.51
C LYS A 213 8.68 -3.14 -6.42
N ASP A 214 8.72 -3.83 -7.56
CA ASP A 214 9.19 -5.22 -7.61
C ASP A 214 9.73 -5.53 -9.02
N GLN A 215 10.41 -6.64 -9.15
CA GLN A 215 10.91 -7.16 -10.42
C GLN A 215 9.93 -8.18 -10.99
N TRP A 216 9.74 -8.18 -12.30
CA TRP A 216 8.99 -9.22 -12.97
C TRP A 216 9.62 -10.59 -12.73
N ARG A 217 8.84 -11.59 -12.42
CA ARG A 217 9.34 -12.97 -12.30
C ARG A 217 9.91 -13.48 -13.62
N ASP A 218 9.23 -13.16 -14.72
CA ASP A 218 9.66 -13.43 -16.08
C ASP A 218 9.96 -12.07 -16.73
N GLU A 219 11.24 -11.81 -16.97
CA GLU A 219 11.71 -10.48 -17.40
C GLU A 219 11.30 -10.16 -18.84
N PHE A 220 10.95 -8.90 -19.09
CA PHE A 220 10.85 -8.36 -20.44
C PHE A 220 12.26 -8.02 -20.93
N TRP A 221 12.63 -8.62 -22.05
CA TRP A 221 13.97 -8.42 -22.62
C TRP A 221 14.00 -7.09 -23.37
N GLU A 222 15.01 -6.27 -23.09
CA GLU A 222 15.17 -4.96 -23.72
C GLU A 222 15.21 -5.05 -25.25
N ASN A 223 15.91 -6.07 -25.80
CA ASN A 223 16.00 -6.30 -27.23
C ASN A 223 14.70 -6.78 -27.89
N ALA A 224 13.71 -7.20 -27.12
CA ALA A 224 12.38 -7.54 -27.58
C ALA A 224 11.39 -6.36 -27.51
N THR A 225 11.74 -5.28 -26.81
CA THR A 225 10.97 -4.05 -26.79
C THR A 225 11.10 -3.32 -28.12
N LYS A 226 9.95 -2.93 -28.70
CA LYS A 226 9.88 -2.31 -30.03
C LYS A 226 8.89 -1.18 -30.04
N GLU A 227 9.22 -0.12 -30.77
CA GLU A 227 8.26 0.94 -31.07
C GLU A 227 7.11 0.41 -31.89
N ASP A 228 5.88 0.75 -31.49
CA ASP A 228 4.66 0.47 -32.25
C ASP A 228 3.62 1.55 -31.96
N THR A 229 2.51 1.53 -32.70
CA THR A 229 1.44 2.51 -32.57
C THR A 229 0.41 2.10 -31.54
N PHE A 230 0.30 2.89 -30.47
CA PHE A 230 -0.82 2.79 -29.53
C PHE A 230 -1.97 3.69 -30.01
N THR A 231 -3.16 3.11 -30.11
CA THR A 231 -4.38 3.84 -30.44
C THR A 231 -5.26 3.98 -29.21
N ALA A 232 -5.45 5.19 -28.71
CA ALA A 232 -6.31 5.50 -27.57
C ALA A 232 -7.80 5.34 -27.92
N ALA A 233 -8.67 5.26 -26.91
CA ALA A 233 -10.10 5.09 -27.07
C ALA A 233 -10.78 6.21 -27.92
N ASN A 234 -10.23 7.41 -27.90
CA ASN A 234 -10.68 8.55 -28.72
C ASN A 234 -10.11 8.53 -30.15
N GLY A 235 -9.38 7.49 -30.56
CA GLY A 235 -8.75 7.35 -31.87
C GLY A 235 -7.40 8.07 -32.02
N ALA A 236 -6.92 8.78 -31.01
CA ALA A 236 -5.60 9.38 -31.04
C ALA A 236 -4.50 8.31 -31.08
N GLN A 237 -3.51 8.53 -31.94
CA GLN A 237 -2.39 7.62 -32.11
C GLN A 237 -1.10 8.23 -31.57
N GLN A 238 -0.29 7.40 -30.91
CA GLN A 238 1.04 7.77 -30.46
C GLN A 238 1.98 6.58 -30.61
N THR A 239 3.23 6.85 -30.93
CA THR A 239 4.30 5.84 -30.96
C THR A 239 4.83 5.66 -29.56
N VAL A 240 4.82 4.41 -29.09
CA VAL A 240 5.32 4.04 -27.75
C VAL A 240 6.13 2.75 -27.84
N ASP A 241 6.97 2.51 -26.85
CA ASP A 241 7.70 1.27 -26.72
C ASP A 241 6.82 0.16 -26.16
N PHE A 242 6.59 -0.86 -26.97
CA PHE A 242 5.88 -2.08 -26.53
C PHE A 242 6.86 -3.11 -26.02
N MET A 243 6.71 -3.49 -24.77
CA MET A 243 7.42 -4.61 -24.16
C MET A 243 6.79 -5.93 -24.60
N HIS A 244 7.59 -6.86 -25.13
CA HIS A 244 7.12 -8.16 -25.57
C HIS A 244 7.65 -9.26 -24.67
N LEU A 245 6.74 -10.15 -24.25
CA LEU A 245 7.05 -11.36 -23.49
C LEU A 245 6.21 -12.51 -24.02
N THR A 246 6.86 -13.64 -24.32
CA THR A 246 6.17 -14.89 -24.66
C THR A 246 6.30 -15.86 -23.50
N GLN A 247 5.18 -16.34 -22.98
CA GLN A 247 5.13 -17.32 -21.91
C GLN A 247 4.40 -18.58 -22.40
N ASP A 248 5.02 -19.74 -22.21
CA ASP A 248 4.40 -21.04 -22.56
C ASP A 248 3.20 -21.40 -21.65
N ARG A 249 3.15 -20.80 -20.45
CA ARG A 249 2.12 -21.03 -19.43
C ARG A 249 1.67 -19.72 -18.81
N ALA A 250 1.12 -18.83 -19.62
CA ALA A 250 0.52 -17.59 -19.09
C ALA A 250 -0.75 -17.93 -18.29
N ALA A 251 -0.85 -17.35 -17.08
CA ALA A 251 -2.09 -17.40 -16.34
C ALA A 251 -3.09 -16.41 -16.96
N TYR A 252 -4.17 -16.90 -17.53
CA TYR A 252 -5.24 -16.08 -18.04
C TYR A 252 -6.60 -16.73 -17.77
N CYS A 253 -7.61 -15.87 -17.72
CA CYS A 253 -9.00 -16.29 -17.52
C CYS A 253 -9.88 -15.53 -18.51
N ARG A 254 -10.90 -16.22 -19.03
CA ARG A 254 -11.90 -15.64 -19.91
C ARG A 254 -13.18 -15.38 -19.11
N GLY A 255 -13.58 -14.14 -19.00
CA GLY A 255 -14.90 -13.73 -18.51
C GLY A 255 -15.95 -13.74 -19.64
N GLU A 256 -17.15 -13.24 -19.35
CA GLU A 256 -18.24 -13.19 -20.33
C GLU A 256 -17.91 -12.22 -21.50
N ASN A 257 -17.34 -11.06 -21.19
CA ASN A 257 -17.04 -9.97 -22.14
C ASN A 257 -15.67 -9.34 -21.92
N TYR A 258 -14.74 -10.08 -21.32
CA TYR A 258 -13.36 -9.62 -21.06
C TYR A 258 -12.40 -10.79 -20.93
N THR A 259 -11.12 -10.50 -21.05
CA THR A 259 -10.02 -11.41 -20.74
C THR A 259 -9.16 -10.81 -19.64
N VAL A 260 -8.72 -11.62 -18.68
CA VAL A 260 -7.73 -11.25 -17.67
C VAL A 260 -6.45 -12.01 -17.93
N ALA A 261 -5.33 -11.33 -17.97
CA ALA A 261 -4.00 -11.94 -17.95
C ALA A 261 -3.26 -11.53 -16.66
N GLU A 262 -2.50 -12.43 -16.07
CA GLU A 262 -1.75 -12.21 -14.86
C GLU A 262 -0.24 -12.34 -15.12
N LEU A 263 0.52 -11.33 -14.74
CA LEU A 263 1.98 -11.37 -14.67
C LEU A 263 2.43 -11.27 -13.21
N ARG A 264 3.34 -12.15 -12.81
CA ARG A 264 3.81 -12.23 -11.43
C ARG A 264 5.12 -11.49 -11.23
N PHE A 265 5.24 -10.90 -10.05
CA PHE A 265 6.49 -10.34 -9.55
C PHE A 265 7.27 -11.40 -8.74
N GLN A 266 8.57 -11.14 -8.54
CA GLN A 266 9.44 -12.04 -7.78
C GLN A 266 9.07 -12.07 -6.29
N GLY A 267 8.58 -10.96 -5.73
CA GLY A 267 8.09 -10.86 -4.36
C GLY A 267 6.75 -11.56 -4.08
N GLY A 268 6.14 -12.19 -5.12
CA GLY A 268 4.91 -12.98 -4.99
C GLY A 268 3.61 -12.23 -5.29
N GLN A 269 3.66 -10.91 -5.49
CA GLN A 269 2.54 -10.13 -5.97
C GLN A 269 2.29 -10.39 -7.46
N ALA A 270 1.16 -9.92 -7.96
CA ALA A 270 0.82 -10.05 -9.38
C ALA A 270 0.18 -8.77 -9.92
N MET A 271 0.46 -8.47 -11.19
CA MET A 271 -0.27 -7.48 -11.97
C MET A 271 -1.28 -8.19 -12.86
N ARG A 272 -2.52 -7.76 -12.80
CA ARG A 272 -3.60 -8.28 -13.64
C ARG A 272 -4.00 -7.23 -14.67
N PHE A 273 -4.03 -7.68 -15.91
CA PHE A 273 -4.46 -6.89 -17.06
C PHE A 273 -5.86 -7.33 -17.44
N LEU A 274 -6.82 -6.43 -17.28
CA LEU A 274 -8.21 -6.68 -17.66
C LEU A 274 -8.46 -6.01 -19.01
N LEU A 275 -8.74 -6.82 -20.01
CA LEU A 275 -9.00 -6.36 -21.37
C LEU A 275 -10.47 -6.63 -21.72
N PRO A 276 -11.34 -5.60 -21.78
CA PRO A 276 -12.69 -5.74 -22.29
C PRO A 276 -12.68 -6.16 -23.75
N ASP A 277 -13.72 -6.90 -24.18
CA ASP A 277 -13.88 -7.30 -25.57
C ASP A 277 -14.21 -6.10 -26.45
N GLU A 278 -13.91 -6.23 -27.73
CA GLU A 278 -14.26 -5.23 -28.74
C GLU A 278 -15.77 -4.92 -28.69
N GLY A 279 -16.09 -3.64 -28.60
CA GLY A 279 -17.46 -3.16 -28.47
C GLY A 279 -17.99 -3.10 -27.03
N THR A 280 -17.25 -3.59 -26.03
CA THR A 280 -17.60 -3.43 -24.63
C THR A 280 -17.20 -2.03 -24.16
N SER A 281 -18.16 -1.28 -23.64
CA SER A 281 -17.88 0.05 -23.06
C SER A 281 -17.07 -0.12 -21.77
N LEU A 282 -15.91 0.54 -21.68
CA LEU A 282 -15.10 0.54 -20.45
C LEU A 282 -15.89 1.07 -19.25
N LYS A 283 -16.75 2.07 -19.47
CA LYS A 283 -17.63 2.62 -18.44
C LYS A 283 -18.62 1.59 -17.90
N SER A 284 -19.27 0.83 -18.76
CA SER A 284 -20.20 -0.23 -18.33
C SER A 284 -19.46 -1.41 -17.68
N PHE A 285 -18.27 -1.71 -18.17
CA PHE A 285 -17.40 -2.74 -17.60
C PHE A 285 -16.95 -2.40 -16.18
N LEU A 286 -16.51 -1.15 -15.93
CA LEU A 286 -16.11 -0.69 -14.59
C LEU A 286 -17.33 -0.59 -13.65
N ALA A 287 -18.50 -0.18 -14.16
CA ALA A 287 -19.71 -0.04 -13.34
C ALA A 287 -20.27 -1.39 -12.84
N ASP A 288 -19.95 -2.49 -13.49
CA ASP A 288 -20.34 -3.83 -13.03
C ASP A 288 -19.60 -4.27 -11.77
N GLY A 289 -18.38 -3.75 -11.52
CA GLY A 289 -17.57 -4.05 -10.34
C GLY A 289 -17.08 -5.51 -10.24
N SER A 290 -17.68 -6.43 -10.96
CA SER A 290 -17.37 -7.87 -10.91
C SER A 290 -15.96 -8.21 -11.43
N ALA A 291 -15.42 -7.36 -12.29
CA ALA A 291 -14.10 -7.56 -12.89
C ALA A 291 -12.93 -7.17 -11.94
N VAL A 292 -13.20 -6.46 -10.87
CA VAL A 292 -12.17 -5.91 -9.94
C VAL A 292 -12.05 -6.78 -8.68
N GLY A 293 -12.94 -7.75 -8.48
CA GLY A 293 -13.03 -8.61 -7.30
C GLY A 293 -12.31 -9.96 -7.41
#